data_2178fa902eb114a1177577daea081b93
#
_entry.id   2178fa902eb114a1177577daea081b93
#
_cell.length_a   1.000
_cell.length_b   1.000
_cell.length_c   1.000
_cell.angle_alpha   90.00
_cell.angle_beta   90.00
_cell.angle_gamma   90.00
#
_symmetry.space_group_name_H-M   'P 1'
#
loop_
_entity.id
_entity.type
_entity.pdbx_description
1 polymer ?
#
loop_
_entity_poly.entity_id
_entity_poly.type
_entity_poly.pdbx_seq_one_letter_code
_entity_poly.pdbx_strand_id
1 'polypeptide(L)' 'MPQRRFPPPWRAEEHDACFIVKDRAGLNLAYVYFENEPRSRSASKLLSRGEARRIAVNIANLPEKDA' A
#
# COMPACT_ATOMS: atom_id res chain seq x y z
N MET A 1 24.73 0.87 16.05
CA MET A 1 23.65 0.18 15.35
C MET A 1 23.16 1.03 14.20
N PRO A 2 23.11 0.47 13.02
CA PRO A 2 22.51 1.22 11.92
C PRO A 2 21.02 1.39 12.17
N GLN A 3 20.52 2.56 11.84
CA GLN A 3 19.08 2.80 11.92
C GLN A 3 18.36 2.08 10.81
N ARG A 4 17.11 1.70 11.07
CA ARG A 4 16.27 1.16 10.03
C ARG A 4 15.99 2.25 9.00
N ARG A 5 16.16 1.90 7.71
CA ARG A 5 15.90 2.86 6.64
C ARG A 5 14.46 3.32 6.62
N PHE A 6 13.56 2.39 6.93
CA PHE A 6 12.13 2.67 6.87
C PHE A 6 11.52 2.27 8.20
N PRO A 7 11.53 3.20 9.19
CA PRO A 7 11.12 2.84 10.54
C PRO A 7 9.65 2.47 10.62
N PRO A 8 9.34 1.37 11.33
CA PRO A 8 7.95 1.00 11.59
C PRO A 8 7.34 1.89 12.67
N PRO A 9 6.03 1.90 12.80
CA PRO A 9 5.07 1.12 12.01
C PRO A 9 4.85 1.75 10.64
N TRP A 10 4.56 0.90 9.67
CA TRP A 10 4.12 1.34 8.35
C TRP A 10 2.59 1.38 8.34
N ARG A 11 2.03 2.21 7.50
CA ARG A 11 0.58 2.31 7.39
C ARG A 11 0.16 2.43 5.93
N ALA A 12 -1.05 1.95 5.64
CA ALA A 12 -1.66 2.10 4.33
C ALA A 12 -2.64 3.26 4.38
N GLU A 13 -2.50 4.19 3.46
CA GLU A 13 -3.32 5.39 3.40
C GLU A 13 -4.10 5.40 2.08
N GLU A 14 -5.41 5.56 2.17
CA GLU A 14 -6.26 5.54 0.97
C GLU A 14 -6.28 6.89 0.30
N HIS A 15 -6.12 6.89 -1.02
CA HIS A 15 -6.25 8.06 -1.88
C HIS A 15 -7.27 7.76 -2.98
N ASP A 16 -7.52 8.72 -3.86
CA ASP A 16 -8.58 8.59 -4.86
C ASP A 16 -8.37 7.41 -5.80
N ALA A 17 -7.15 7.14 -6.18
CA ALA A 17 -6.85 6.12 -7.19
C ALA A 17 -5.83 5.09 -6.72
N CYS A 18 -5.40 5.16 -5.47
CA CYS A 18 -4.38 4.23 -4.96
C CYS A 18 -4.36 4.22 -3.45
N PHE A 19 -3.67 3.20 -2.92
CA PHE A 19 -3.25 3.19 -1.52
C PHE A 19 -1.76 3.46 -1.50
N ILE A 20 -1.33 4.30 -0.57
CA ILE A 20 0.09 4.59 -0.39
C ILE A 20 0.53 3.99 0.94
N VAL A 21 1.58 3.18 0.90
CA VAL A 21 2.16 2.63 2.13
C VAL A 21 3.28 3.57 2.56
N LYS A 22 3.19 4.04 3.80
CA LYS A 22 4.15 5.00 4.36
C LYS A 22 4.80 4.42 5.60
N ASP A 23 6.05 4.81 5.85
CA ASP A 23 6.70 4.47 7.09
C ASP A 23 6.29 5.44 8.20
N ARG A 24 6.86 5.26 9.39
CA ARG A 24 6.52 6.12 10.54
C ARG A 24 6.86 7.58 10.28
N ALA A 25 7.93 7.83 9.53
CA ALA A 25 8.36 9.19 9.23
C ALA A 25 7.56 9.85 8.10
N GLY A 26 6.67 9.10 7.45
CA GLY A 26 5.85 9.64 6.38
C GLY A 26 6.43 9.46 4.98
N LEU A 27 7.52 8.69 4.86
CA LEU A 27 8.10 8.40 3.56
C LEU A 27 7.20 7.42 2.80
N ASN A 28 6.89 7.74 1.55
CA ASN A 28 6.08 6.88 0.71
C ASN A 28 6.92 5.71 0.22
N LEU A 29 6.52 4.49 0.59
CA LEU A 29 7.27 3.29 0.27
C LEU A 29 6.72 2.55 -0.94
N ALA A 30 5.41 2.57 -1.09
CA ALA A 30 4.76 1.81 -2.15
C ALA A 30 3.44 2.46 -2.53
N TYR A 31 3.07 2.30 -3.80
CA TYR A 31 1.80 2.78 -4.35
C TYR A 31 1.08 1.58 -4.92
N VAL A 32 -0.15 1.33 -4.46
CA VAL A 32 -0.97 0.24 -4.97
C VAL A 32 -2.19 0.86 -5.65
N TYR A 33 -2.15 0.91 -6.97
CA TYR A 33 -3.20 1.54 -7.75
C TYR A 33 -4.39 0.61 -7.94
N PHE A 34 -5.57 1.20 -8.05
CA PHE A 34 -6.80 0.47 -8.28
C PHE A 34 -7.72 1.23 -9.20
N GLU A 35 -8.76 0.53 -9.68
CA GLU A 35 -9.79 1.12 -10.52
C GLU A 35 -11.15 0.71 -9.96
N ASN A 36 -12.00 1.71 -9.68
CA ASN A 36 -13.32 1.46 -9.12
C ASN A 36 -14.36 1.09 -10.17
N GLU A 37 -14.15 1.51 -11.39
CA GLU A 37 -15.08 1.23 -12.47
C GLU A 37 -14.88 -0.20 -12.95
N PRO A 38 -15.86 -1.12 -12.76
CA PRO A 38 -15.65 -2.52 -13.13
C PRO A 38 -15.28 -2.74 -14.58
N ARG A 39 -15.88 -1.94 -15.48
CA ARG A 39 -15.58 -2.03 -16.90
C ARG A 39 -14.15 -1.62 -17.20
N SER A 40 -13.74 -0.49 -16.65
CA SER A 40 -12.38 0.02 -16.84
C SER A 40 -11.37 -0.89 -16.18
N ARG A 41 -11.69 -1.42 -15.00
CA ARG A 41 -10.81 -2.32 -14.27
C ARG A 41 -10.54 -3.59 -15.08
N SER A 42 -11.59 -4.16 -15.65
CA SER A 42 -11.47 -5.37 -16.44
C SER A 42 -10.62 -5.14 -17.70
N ALA A 43 -10.86 -4.02 -18.36
CA ALA A 43 -10.11 -3.67 -19.57
C ALA A 43 -8.64 -3.38 -19.28
N SER A 44 -8.36 -2.72 -18.15
CA SER A 44 -7.01 -2.32 -17.76
C SER A 44 -6.30 -3.39 -16.95
N LYS A 45 -7.00 -4.43 -16.52
CA LYS A 45 -6.47 -5.47 -15.65
C LYS A 45 -5.94 -4.90 -14.34
N LEU A 46 -6.57 -3.84 -13.87
CA LEU A 46 -6.21 -3.22 -12.61
C LEU A 46 -6.98 -3.86 -11.46
N LEU A 47 -6.45 -3.66 -10.26
CA LEU A 47 -7.06 -4.17 -9.04
C LEU A 47 -8.34 -3.40 -8.70
N SER A 48 -9.25 -4.04 -8.00
CA SER A 48 -10.34 -3.33 -7.34
C SER A 48 -9.79 -2.63 -6.10
N ARG A 49 -10.58 -1.68 -5.55
CA ARG A 49 -10.18 -1.00 -4.32
C ARG A 49 -9.94 -1.99 -3.19
N GLY A 50 -10.83 -2.97 -3.02
CA GLY A 50 -10.70 -3.95 -1.96
C GLY A 50 -9.46 -4.80 -2.09
N GLU A 51 -9.13 -5.19 -3.32
CA GLU A 51 -7.91 -5.95 -3.58
C GLU A 51 -6.66 -5.13 -3.28
N ALA A 52 -6.65 -3.89 -3.75
CA ALA A 52 -5.53 -2.99 -3.51
C ALA A 52 -5.34 -2.71 -2.03
N ARG A 53 -6.45 -2.51 -1.30
CA ARG A 53 -6.40 -2.29 0.15
C ARG A 53 -5.76 -3.48 0.86
N ARG A 54 -6.17 -4.68 0.49
CA ARG A 54 -5.63 -5.90 1.10
C ARG A 54 -4.14 -6.02 0.86
N ILE A 55 -3.70 -5.74 -0.37
CA ILE A 55 -2.28 -5.78 -0.71
C ILE A 55 -1.52 -4.73 0.07
N ALA A 56 -2.03 -3.50 0.11
CA ALA A 56 -1.37 -2.40 0.81
C ALA A 56 -1.25 -2.68 2.31
N VAL A 57 -2.30 -3.21 2.92
CA VAL A 57 -2.27 -3.57 4.34
C VAL A 57 -1.24 -4.66 4.61
N ASN A 58 -1.14 -5.64 3.72
CA ASN A 58 -0.14 -6.69 3.87
C ASN A 58 1.28 -6.13 3.75
N ILE A 59 1.51 -5.21 2.84
CA ILE A 59 2.80 -4.53 2.74
C ILE A 59 3.09 -3.77 4.03
N ALA A 60 2.09 -3.07 4.56
CA ALA A 60 2.26 -2.28 5.79
C ALA A 60 2.60 -3.16 7.00
N ASN A 61 2.24 -4.43 6.95
CA ASN A 61 2.52 -5.36 8.05
C ASN A 61 3.88 -6.06 7.92
N LEU A 62 4.60 -5.85 6.83
CA LEU A 62 5.86 -6.55 6.61
C LEU A 62 6.90 -6.34 7.71
N PRO A 63 7.09 -5.10 8.22
CA PRO A 63 8.09 -4.91 9.28
C PRO A 63 7.82 -5.74 10.53
N GLU A 64 6.56 -5.91 10.87
CA GLU A 64 6.17 -6.68 12.07
C GLU A 64 6.40 -8.17 11.85
N LYS A 65 6.16 -8.65 10.65
CA LYS A 65 6.36 -10.06 10.32
C LYS A 65 7.83 -10.44 10.32
N ASP A 66 8.69 -9.49 9.99
CA ASP A 66 10.13 -9.71 9.89
C ASP A 66 10.87 -9.45 11.19
N ALA A 67 10.17 -8.96 12.18
CA ALA A 67 10.80 -8.60 13.46
C ALA A 67 11.23 -9.81 14.28
#